data_c99070de2b9a7825194c1d47880c780a
#
_entry.id   c99070de2b9a7825194c1d47880c780a
#
_cell.length_a   1.000
_cell.length_b   1.000
_cell.length_c   1.000
_cell.angle_alpha   90.00
_cell.angle_beta   90.00
_cell.angle_gamma   90.00
#
_symmetry.space_group_name_H-M   'P 1'
#
loop_
_entity.id
_entity.type
_entity.pdbx_description
1 polymer ?
#
loop_
_entity_poly.entity_id
_entity_poly.type
_entity_poly.pdbx_seq_one_letter_code
_entity_poly.pdbx_strand_id
1 'polypeptide(L)'
;MRYRFMAAAAGTVALIVSTQTAPLAAQGRGGRGTPIQAGEQCPPGTTEIRPRSCMAPEFPAPSIIDYRPRNTLKVPEHKVPKAKFPAIDYHAHVGSFLNDAAGLANLSAQMDSLNLGMMVVADNISGDRLKQAVALVSASPTMKNRVRILTGIRFNGVGSPGWAEAAVKQLEDDVAAGAVGVGEIGKGFGLSTRKADGSLLKIDDPELDPVWAAAARLGMPIFIHTAEPEEFFKPIDFNNERWLELSLFNDRRNGPGTGRPTFDDLMAQRDNLFRKHPKTTFVVAHMGWHTADLARLGTMFDEMPNLTAELGAVLYDIGRQPRAAHDFFVKYQDRILFGKDSFQPEEYPYYWRVLETKDDYFDYYRDYHAFWKLYGINLPDDVLKKVYYKNAQRITKGLPTAGFPR
;
A
#
# COMPACT_ATOMS: atom_id res chain seq x y z
N MET A 1 18.56 -72.88 62.81
CA MET A 1 19.36 -72.58 64.04
C MET A 1 19.85 -71.13 63.97
N ARG A 2 19.60 -70.37 65.04
CA ARG A 2 20.07 -69.03 65.43
C ARG A 2 19.53 -67.82 64.63
N TYR A 3 18.55 -67.21 65.23
CA TYR A 3 18.08 -65.86 65.07
C TYR A 3 19.18 -64.84 65.42
N ARG A 4 19.25 -63.74 64.64
CA ARG A 4 19.81 -62.47 65.14
C ARG A 4 18.88 -61.34 64.70
N PHE A 5 18.33 -60.74 65.72
CA PHE A 5 17.60 -59.49 65.67
C PHE A 5 18.53 -58.31 65.29
N MET A 6 18.14 -57.48 64.38
CA MET A 6 18.67 -56.09 64.28
C MET A 6 17.53 -55.12 64.35
N ALA A 7 17.65 -54.23 65.29
CA ALA A 7 16.71 -53.16 65.58
C ALA A 7 16.70 -52.07 64.50
N ALA A 8 15.53 -51.67 64.05
CA ALA A 8 15.37 -50.52 63.17
C ALA A 8 15.15 -49.25 64.05
N ALA A 9 16.04 -48.27 63.88
CA ALA A 9 15.90 -46.93 64.45
C ALA A 9 15.02 -46.11 63.52
N ALA A 10 13.86 -45.68 63.98
CA ALA A 10 12.96 -44.77 63.31
C ALA A 10 13.45 -43.32 63.51
N GLY A 11 14.03 -42.74 62.45
CA GLY A 11 14.33 -41.31 62.41
C GLY A 11 13.11 -40.49 61.92
N THR A 12 12.54 -39.72 62.81
CA THR A 12 11.46 -38.80 62.52
C THR A 12 12.01 -37.56 61.84
N VAL A 13 11.77 -37.41 60.52
CA VAL A 13 12.10 -36.19 59.79
C VAL A 13 10.91 -35.24 59.98
N ALA A 14 11.09 -34.17 60.75
CA ALA A 14 10.14 -33.10 60.89
C ALA A 14 10.24 -32.19 59.61
N LEU A 15 9.23 -32.25 58.76
CA LEU A 15 9.05 -31.32 57.68
C LEU A 15 8.61 -29.97 58.23
N ILE A 16 9.50 -28.98 58.31
CA ILE A 16 9.14 -27.59 58.59
C ILE A 16 8.58 -27.00 57.29
N VAL A 17 7.26 -26.97 57.15
CA VAL A 17 6.55 -26.20 56.13
C VAL A 17 6.57 -24.74 56.56
N SER A 18 7.51 -23.98 56.05
CA SER A 18 7.51 -22.51 56.17
C SER A 18 6.40 -21.96 55.26
N THR A 19 5.24 -21.69 55.78
CA THR A 19 4.23 -20.86 55.12
C THR A 19 4.76 -19.42 55.07
N GLN A 20 5.34 -19.05 53.95
CA GLN A 20 5.54 -17.62 53.64
C GLN A 20 4.15 -17.02 53.39
N THR A 21 3.56 -16.44 54.41
CA THR A 21 2.46 -15.50 54.23
C THR A 21 3.02 -14.25 53.55
N ALA A 22 2.76 -14.12 52.25
CA ALA A 22 2.98 -12.85 51.58
C ALA A 22 2.19 -11.75 52.33
N PRO A 23 2.79 -10.63 52.65
CA PRO A 23 2.05 -9.56 53.32
C PRO A 23 0.94 -9.08 52.39
N LEU A 24 -0.29 -9.11 52.84
CA LEU A 24 -1.40 -8.38 52.23
C LEU A 24 -0.98 -6.90 52.21
N ALA A 25 -0.56 -6.42 51.05
CA ALA A 25 -0.26 -5.01 50.88
C ALA A 25 -1.52 -4.21 51.17
N ALA A 26 -1.45 -3.38 52.21
CA ALA A 26 -2.51 -2.46 52.59
C ALA A 26 -2.91 -1.63 51.35
N GLN A 27 -4.20 -1.68 50.99
CA GLN A 27 -4.76 -0.88 49.91
C GLN A 27 -4.77 0.61 50.31
N GLY A 28 -3.63 1.28 50.17
CA GLY A 28 -3.55 2.74 50.25
C GLY A 28 -4.25 3.36 49.06
N ARG A 29 -5.17 4.26 49.30
CA ARG A 29 -5.81 5.12 48.27
C ARG A 29 -4.80 6.10 47.68
N GLY A 30 -3.87 5.64 46.86
CA GLY A 30 -2.90 6.48 46.20
C GLY A 30 -1.79 5.64 45.58
N GLY A 31 -1.75 5.52 44.24
CA GLY A 31 -0.64 4.90 43.51
C GLY A 31 -0.84 3.41 43.18
N ARG A 32 -1.90 3.12 42.45
CA ARG A 32 -2.13 1.78 41.88
C ARG A 32 -1.31 1.63 40.61
N GLY A 33 -0.04 1.31 40.68
CA GLY A 33 0.76 1.00 39.51
C GLY A 33 2.21 0.67 39.88
N THR A 34 2.85 -0.16 39.08
CA THR A 34 4.28 -0.45 39.19
C THR A 34 5.08 0.70 38.59
N PRO A 35 6.01 1.32 39.35
CA PRO A 35 6.82 2.41 38.84
C PRO A 35 7.81 1.92 37.80
N ILE A 36 8.06 2.74 36.76
CA ILE A 36 9.10 2.56 35.75
C ILE A 36 10.01 3.79 35.72
N GLN A 37 11.19 3.67 35.11
CA GLN A 37 12.10 4.79 34.92
C GLN A 37 11.64 5.71 33.78
N ALA A 38 12.15 6.94 33.75
CA ALA A 38 11.86 7.86 32.66
C ALA A 38 12.36 7.29 31.34
N GLY A 39 11.47 7.17 30.35
CA GLY A 39 11.78 6.60 29.04
C GLY A 39 11.64 5.07 28.95
N GLU A 40 11.37 4.35 30.03
CA GLU A 40 11.04 2.94 29.98
C GLU A 40 9.58 2.74 29.50
N GLN A 41 9.37 1.66 28.77
CA GLN A 41 8.02 1.20 28.40
C GLN A 41 7.42 0.35 29.50
N CYS A 42 6.10 0.36 29.59
CA CYS A 42 5.40 -0.54 30.50
C CYS A 42 5.65 -2.01 30.12
N PRO A 43 5.82 -2.89 31.12
CA PRO A 43 5.91 -4.33 30.86
C PRO A 43 4.71 -4.86 30.07
N PRO A 44 4.88 -5.93 29.27
CA PRO A 44 3.80 -6.56 28.53
C PRO A 44 2.60 -6.87 29.44
N GLY A 45 1.38 -6.65 28.93
CA GLY A 45 0.14 -6.84 29.67
C GLY A 45 -0.21 -5.69 30.64
N THR A 46 0.58 -4.60 30.66
CA THR A 46 0.31 -3.40 31.48
C THR A 46 0.27 -2.15 30.59
N THR A 47 -0.37 -1.11 31.10
CA THR A 47 -0.40 0.20 30.43
C THR A 47 -0.06 1.31 31.42
N GLU A 48 0.51 2.40 30.93
CA GLU A 48 0.82 3.58 31.72
C GLU A 48 -0.49 4.30 32.09
N ILE A 49 -0.80 4.36 33.38
CA ILE A 49 -1.98 5.04 33.94
C ILE A 49 -1.69 6.47 34.38
N ARG A 50 -0.43 6.78 34.60
CA ARG A 50 0.15 8.10 34.95
C ARG A 50 1.62 8.07 34.55
N PRO A 51 2.28 9.22 34.34
CA PRO A 51 3.69 9.24 34.03
C PRO A 51 4.52 8.33 34.93
N ARG A 52 5.18 7.35 34.37
CA ARG A 52 6.02 6.35 35.04
C ARG A 52 5.29 5.41 36.01
N SER A 53 4.03 5.10 35.76
CA SER A 53 3.26 4.15 36.58
C SER A 53 2.42 3.24 35.70
N CYS A 54 2.76 1.96 35.66
CA CYS A 54 2.10 0.94 34.82
C CYS A 54 1.13 0.09 35.65
N MET A 55 0.01 -0.27 35.08
CA MET A 55 -0.98 -1.15 35.72
C MET A 55 -1.55 -2.17 34.73
N ALA A 56 -1.75 -3.40 35.20
CA ALA A 56 -2.51 -4.41 34.45
C ALA A 56 -4.02 -4.15 34.57
N PRO A 57 -4.82 -4.44 33.54
CA PRO A 57 -6.27 -4.42 33.65
C PRO A 57 -6.76 -5.50 34.64
N GLU A 58 -7.86 -5.25 35.37
CA GLU A 58 -8.46 -6.21 36.28
C GLU A 58 -9.14 -7.40 35.57
N PHE A 59 -9.54 -7.18 34.32
CA PHE A 59 -10.12 -8.20 33.46
C PHE A 59 -9.13 -8.63 32.37
N PRO A 60 -9.24 -9.88 31.87
CA PRO A 60 -8.42 -10.30 30.74
C PRO A 60 -8.54 -9.33 29.57
N ALA A 61 -7.41 -8.89 29.03
CA ALA A 61 -7.40 -8.00 27.88
C ALA A 61 -7.98 -8.75 26.66
N PRO A 62 -8.93 -8.15 25.93
CA PRO A 62 -9.38 -8.72 24.66
C PRO A 62 -8.23 -8.74 23.66
N SER A 63 -8.25 -9.69 22.71
CA SER A 63 -7.32 -9.65 21.59
C SER A 63 -7.61 -8.45 20.69
N ILE A 64 -6.64 -8.01 19.89
CA ILE A 64 -6.84 -6.95 18.89
C ILE A 64 -7.91 -7.35 17.85
N ILE A 65 -8.14 -8.64 17.65
CA ILE A 65 -9.17 -9.16 16.74
C ILE A 65 -10.58 -8.93 17.31
N ASP A 66 -10.72 -9.08 18.63
CA ASP A 66 -12.03 -9.04 19.31
C ASP A 66 -12.41 -7.64 19.80
N TYR A 67 -11.41 -6.76 19.99
CA TYR A 67 -11.65 -5.41 20.50
C TYR A 67 -12.26 -4.50 19.43
N ARG A 68 -13.60 -4.42 19.43
CA ARG A 68 -14.43 -3.65 18.48
C ARG A 68 -15.34 -2.66 19.22
N PRO A 69 -14.79 -1.62 19.87
CA PRO A 69 -15.61 -0.66 20.61
C PRO A 69 -16.52 0.10 19.64
N ARG A 70 -17.79 0.26 20.02
CA ARG A 70 -18.72 1.10 19.26
C ARG A 70 -18.32 2.57 19.41
N ASN A 71 -18.28 3.27 18.29
CA ASN A 71 -18.09 4.71 18.29
C ASN A 71 -19.30 5.40 18.97
N THR A 72 -19.02 6.27 19.92
CA THR A 72 -20.04 7.07 20.63
C THR A 72 -20.14 8.52 20.13
N LEU A 73 -19.29 8.92 19.19
CA LEU A 73 -19.35 10.26 18.62
C LEU A 73 -20.64 10.44 17.81
N LYS A 74 -21.23 11.63 17.92
CA LYS A 74 -22.36 12.08 17.12
C LYS A 74 -21.86 13.19 16.20
N VAL A 75 -21.28 12.82 15.08
CA VAL A 75 -20.70 13.70 14.07
C VAL A 75 -21.47 13.56 12.77
N PRO A 76 -21.43 14.57 11.89
CA PRO A 76 -21.97 14.43 10.54
C PRO A 76 -21.36 13.25 9.80
N GLU A 77 -22.18 12.53 9.06
CA GLU A 77 -21.74 11.43 8.21
C GLU A 77 -22.25 11.65 6.80
N HIS A 78 -21.32 11.72 5.84
CA HIS A 78 -21.64 11.87 4.43
C HIS A 78 -21.37 10.55 3.70
N LYS A 79 -22.42 9.98 3.12
CA LYS A 79 -22.28 8.87 2.17
C LYS A 79 -21.94 9.48 0.81
N VAL A 80 -20.79 9.09 0.25
CA VAL A 80 -20.32 9.53 -1.05
C VAL A 80 -20.25 8.33 -1.99
N PRO A 81 -21.39 7.88 -2.55
CA PRO A 81 -21.45 6.65 -3.33
C PRO A 81 -20.71 6.72 -4.66
N LYS A 82 -20.46 7.92 -5.16
CA LYS A 82 -19.76 8.17 -6.43
C LYS A 82 -18.93 9.45 -6.34
N ALA A 83 -17.86 9.51 -7.15
CA ALA A 83 -16.98 10.67 -7.22
C ALA A 83 -17.75 11.94 -7.63
N LYS A 84 -17.39 13.09 -7.05
CA LYS A 84 -17.95 14.39 -7.38
C LYS A 84 -17.72 14.80 -8.84
N PHE A 85 -16.54 14.46 -9.37
CA PHE A 85 -16.17 14.66 -10.77
C PHE A 85 -15.81 13.30 -11.39
N PRO A 86 -15.96 13.13 -12.72
CA PRO A 86 -15.52 11.90 -13.38
C PRO A 86 -14.05 11.62 -13.04
N ALA A 87 -13.74 10.41 -12.56
CA ALA A 87 -12.38 10.04 -12.21
C ALA A 87 -11.76 9.10 -13.24
N ILE A 88 -10.45 9.23 -13.46
CA ILE A 88 -9.61 8.26 -14.14
C ILE A 88 -8.96 7.41 -13.07
N ASP A 89 -9.30 6.13 -13.02
CA ASP A 89 -8.56 5.17 -12.21
C ASP A 89 -7.30 4.76 -12.96
N TYR A 90 -6.14 5.27 -12.51
CA TYR A 90 -4.87 5.02 -13.16
C TYR A 90 -4.21 3.69 -12.74
N HIS A 91 -4.79 3.03 -11.74
CA HIS A 91 -4.30 1.78 -11.18
C HIS A 91 -5.41 0.71 -11.18
N ALA A 92 -5.92 0.40 -12.37
CA ALA A 92 -7.06 -0.49 -12.50
C ALA A 92 -6.63 -1.91 -12.88
N HIS A 93 -6.81 -2.88 -11.97
CA HIS A 93 -6.67 -4.30 -12.26
C HIS A 93 -8.01 -4.88 -12.74
N VAL A 94 -8.34 -4.60 -13.99
CA VAL A 94 -9.59 -4.99 -14.65
C VAL A 94 -9.38 -5.80 -15.93
N GLY A 95 -8.19 -6.34 -16.13
CA GLY A 95 -7.84 -7.10 -17.35
C GLY A 95 -8.72 -8.32 -17.61
N SER A 96 -9.34 -8.90 -16.57
CA SER A 96 -10.30 -9.99 -16.71
C SER A 96 -11.61 -9.57 -17.38
N PHE A 97 -12.01 -8.31 -17.29
CA PHE A 97 -13.18 -7.77 -17.99
C PHE A 97 -12.94 -7.54 -19.49
N LEU A 98 -11.67 -7.57 -19.93
CA LEU A 98 -11.27 -7.36 -21.33
C LEU A 98 -11.21 -8.66 -22.14
N ASN A 99 -11.91 -9.71 -21.73
CA ASN A 99 -11.93 -10.98 -22.42
C ASN A 99 -13.07 -11.07 -23.46
N ASP A 100 -14.20 -10.40 -23.19
CA ASP A 100 -15.38 -10.43 -24.04
C ASP A 100 -16.28 -9.19 -23.87
N ALA A 101 -17.31 -9.08 -24.71
CA ALA A 101 -18.23 -7.96 -24.69
C ALA A 101 -19.11 -7.90 -23.42
N ALA A 102 -19.39 -9.05 -22.80
CA ALA A 102 -20.20 -9.11 -21.58
C ALA A 102 -19.40 -8.57 -20.39
N GLY A 103 -18.12 -8.93 -20.29
CA GLY A 103 -17.18 -8.34 -19.31
C GLY A 103 -17.11 -6.82 -19.44
N LEU A 104 -16.92 -6.29 -20.66
CA LEU A 104 -16.91 -4.84 -20.90
C LEU A 104 -18.23 -4.17 -20.53
N ALA A 105 -19.37 -4.77 -20.81
CA ALA A 105 -20.66 -4.21 -20.44
C ALA A 105 -20.85 -4.16 -18.92
N ASN A 106 -20.43 -5.21 -18.23
CA ASN A 106 -20.44 -5.27 -16.76
C ASN A 106 -19.53 -4.19 -16.16
N LEU A 107 -18.30 -4.06 -16.65
CA LEU A 107 -17.36 -3.00 -16.22
C LEU A 107 -17.97 -1.61 -16.45
N SER A 108 -18.59 -1.37 -17.62
CA SER A 108 -19.24 -0.09 -17.92
C SER A 108 -20.31 0.29 -16.88
N ALA A 109 -21.19 -0.66 -16.54
CA ALA A 109 -22.26 -0.43 -15.55
C ALA A 109 -21.70 -0.09 -14.15
N GLN A 110 -20.64 -0.78 -13.74
CA GLN A 110 -19.98 -0.52 -12.46
C GLN A 110 -19.28 0.84 -12.46
N MET A 111 -18.58 1.20 -13.53
CA MET A 111 -17.95 2.53 -13.69
C MET A 111 -18.98 3.66 -13.61
N ASP A 112 -20.15 3.50 -14.24
CA ASP A 112 -21.23 4.50 -14.23
C ASP A 112 -21.76 4.73 -12.80
N SER A 113 -21.91 3.66 -12.03
CA SER A 113 -22.38 3.76 -10.63
C SER A 113 -21.42 4.53 -9.72
N LEU A 114 -20.13 4.54 -10.06
CA LEU A 114 -19.05 5.16 -9.27
C LEU A 114 -18.61 6.54 -9.80
N ASN A 115 -19.12 6.97 -10.96
CA ASN A 115 -18.64 8.12 -11.74
C ASN A 115 -17.16 7.97 -12.15
N LEU A 116 -16.76 6.75 -12.53
CA LEU A 116 -15.45 6.50 -13.14
C LEU A 116 -15.54 6.76 -14.64
N GLY A 117 -14.90 7.82 -15.12
CA GLY A 117 -14.88 8.20 -16.52
C GLY A 117 -13.97 7.28 -17.35
N MET A 118 -12.89 6.76 -16.75
CA MET A 118 -11.91 5.94 -17.44
C MET A 118 -11.17 5.00 -16.49
N MET A 119 -10.76 3.83 -17.02
CA MET A 119 -9.80 2.90 -16.43
C MET A 119 -8.51 2.89 -17.25
N VAL A 120 -7.37 3.09 -16.59
CA VAL A 120 -6.05 2.79 -17.13
C VAL A 120 -5.64 1.43 -16.57
N VAL A 121 -5.66 0.42 -17.43
CA VAL A 121 -5.49 -0.98 -17.04
C VAL A 121 -4.01 -1.29 -16.82
N ALA A 122 -3.68 -1.71 -15.62
CA ALA A 122 -2.31 -1.89 -15.11
C ALA A 122 -1.89 -3.37 -14.98
N ASP A 123 -2.49 -4.26 -15.81
CA ASP A 123 -2.32 -5.72 -15.73
C ASP A 123 -1.16 -6.26 -16.60
N ASN A 124 -0.23 -5.44 -17.04
CA ASN A 124 0.92 -5.84 -17.87
C ASN A 124 0.52 -6.60 -19.14
N ILE A 125 -0.51 -6.14 -19.81
CA ILE A 125 -1.04 -6.78 -21.01
C ILE A 125 -0.22 -6.41 -22.24
N SER A 126 0.52 -7.35 -22.85
CA SER A 126 1.43 -7.11 -23.97
C SER A 126 1.17 -8.05 -25.16
N GLY A 127 1.75 -7.72 -26.32
CA GLY A 127 1.74 -8.55 -27.53
C GLY A 127 0.34 -8.84 -28.06
N ASP A 128 0.06 -10.09 -28.42
CA ASP A 128 -1.22 -10.46 -29.05
C ASP A 128 -2.42 -10.28 -28.12
N ARG A 129 -2.24 -10.47 -26.79
CA ARG A 129 -3.30 -10.19 -25.83
C ARG A 129 -3.64 -8.70 -25.78
N LEU A 130 -2.64 -7.81 -25.88
CA LEU A 130 -2.85 -6.37 -25.98
C LEU A 130 -3.67 -6.03 -27.23
N LYS A 131 -3.28 -6.55 -28.41
CA LYS A 131 -4.00 -6.34 -29.67
C LYS A 131 -5.46 -6.77 -29.57
N GLN A 132 -5.71 -7.94 -28.99
CA GLN A 132 -7.08 -8.47 -28.77
C GLN A 132 -7.89 -7.56 -27.84
N ALA A 133 -7.32 -7.15 -26.70
CA ALA A 133 -7.99 -6.29 -25.75
C ALA A 133 -8.29 -4.90 -26.34
N VAL A 134 -7.32 -4.30 -27.06
CA VAL A 134 -7.51 -3.02 -27.74
C VAL A 134 -8.58 -3.13 -28.83
N ALA A 135 -8.59 -4.20 -29.62
CA ALA A 135 -9.62 -4.42 -30.64
C ALA A 135 -11.02 -4.55 -30.01
N LEU A 136 -11.15 -5.32 -28.94
CA LEU A 136 -12.42 -5.50 -28.21
C LEU A 136 -12.91 -4.15 -27.64
N VAL A 137 -12.04 -3.39 -26.97
CA VAL A 137 -12.38 -2.07 -26.42
C VAL A 137 -12.79 -1.10 -27.53
N SER A 138 -12.05 -1.07 -28.64
CA SER A 138 -12.30 -0.17 -29.77
C SER A 138 -13.63 -0.47 -30.47
N ALA A 139 -14.02 -1.72 -30.52
CA ALA A 139 -15.31 -2.14 -31.07
C ALA A 139 -16.51 -1.80 -30.18
N SER A 140 -16.30 -1.53 -28.90
CA SER A 140 -17.36 -1.18 -27.94
C SER A 140 -17.77 0.29 -28.04
N PRO A 141 -19.02 0.61 -28.38
CA PRO A 141 -19.49 2.01 -28.44
C PRO A 141 -19.37 2.75 -27.11
N THR A 142 -19.55 2.04 -26.00
CA THR A 142 -19.55 2.61 -24.63
C THR A 142 -18.15 2.68 -24.01
N MET A 143 -17.22 1.76 -24.39
CA MET A 143 -15.94 1.63 -23.69
C MET A 143 -14.73 2.14 -24.49
N LYS A 144 -14.84 2.38 -25.80
CA LYS A 144 -13.72 2.81 -26.66
C LYS A 144 -12.97 4.07 -26.18
N ASN A 145 -13.66 4.93 -25.44
CA ASN A 145 -13.08 6.14 -24.84
C ASN A 145 -12.91 6.04 -23.31
N ARG A 146 -13.15 4.86 -22.72
CA ARG A 146 -13.16 4.68 -21.26
C ARG A 146 -12.14 3.67 -20.75
N VAL A 147 -11.41 3.01 -21.65
CA VAL A 147 -10.33 2.08 -21.29
C VAL A 147 -9.07 2.43 -22.07
N ARG A 148 -7.95 2.44 -21.38
CA ARG A 148 -6.59 2.46 -21.96
C ARG A 148 -5.76 1.41 -21.24
N ILE A 149 -4.75 0.87 -21.92
CA ILE A 149 -3.99 -0.28 -21.43
C ILE A 149 -2.52 0.08 -21.32
N LEU A 150 -1.93 -0.21 -20.17
CA LEU A 150 -0.48 -0.20 -19.98
C LEU A 150 0.07 -1.57 -20.38
N THR A 151 1.17 -1.56 -21.16
CA THR A 151 1.87 -2.81 -21.48
C THR A 151 2.81 -3.23 -20.36
N GLY A 152 3.25 -4.50 -20.37
CA GLY A 152 4.22 -5.04 -19.43
C GLY A 152 5.63 -5.13 -20.03
N ILE A 153 6.63 -5.22 -19.17
CA ILE A 153 8.00 -5.60 -19.52
C ILE A 153 8.26 -7.01 -19.06
N ARG A 154 8.80 -7.86 -19.94
CA ARG A 154 9.22 -9.21 -19.60
C ARG A 154 10.67 -9.19 -19.13
N PHE A 155 10.88 -9.30 -17.82
CA PHE A 155 12.21 -9.31 -17.22
C PHE A 155 12.94 -10.65 -17.33
N ASN A 156 12.28 -11.69 -17.83
CA ASN A 156 12.94 -12.98 -18.04
C ASN A 156 14.06 -12.84 -19.08
N GLY A 157 15.26 -13.25 -18.69
CA GLY A 157 16.43 -13.18 -19.57
C GLY A 157 17.20 -11.87 -19.54
N VAL A 158 16.89 -10.93 -18.66
CA VAL A 158 17.76 -9.76 -18.42
C VAL A 158 19.18 -10.25 -18.16
N GLY A 159 20.16 -9.64 -18.86
CA GLY A 159 21.55 -10.08 -18.86
C GLY A 159 21.90 -11.05 -19.99
N SER A 160 20.92 -11.56 -20.74
CA SER A 160 21.21 -12.34 -21.95
C SER A 160 21.47 -11.42 -23.14
N PRO A 161 22.37 -11.83 -24.09
CA PRO A 161 22.58 -11.06 -25.31
C PRO A 161 21.29 -10.80 -26.09
N GLY A 162 21.03 -9.56 -26.50
CA GLY A 162 19.86 -9.17 -27.28
C GLY A 162 18.58 -8.95 -26.49
N TRP A 163 18.60 -9.13 -25.16
CA TRP A 163 17.41 -8.93 -24.35
C TRP A 163 16.89 -7.48 -24.42
N ALA A 164 17.77 -6.50 -24.28
CA ALA A 164 17.38 -5.09 -24.26
C ALA A 164 16.77 -4.67 -25.60
N GLU A 165 17.35 -5.07 -26.71
CA GLU A 165 16.83 -4.82 -28.05
C GLU A 165 15.44 -5.44 -28.24
N ALA A 166 15.26 -6.67 -27.79
CA ALA A 166 13.98 -7.35 -27.87
C ALA A 166 12.91 -6.67 -27.00
N ALA A 167 13.27 -6.22 -25.80
CA ALA A 167 12.38 -5.48 -24.90
C ALA A 167 11.97 -4.12 -25.49
N VAL A 168 12.93 -3.37 -26.06
CA VAL A 168 12.65 -2.10 -26.75
C VAL A 168 11.71 -2.31 -27.93
N LYS A 169 11.99 -3.34 -28.77
CA LYS A 169 11.12 -3.68 -29.89
C LYS A 169 9.71 -4.06 -29.43
N GLN A 170 9.57 -4.83 -28.36
CA GLN A 170 8.26 -5.15 -27.79
C GLN A 170 7.49 -3.88 -27.41
N LEU A 171 8.16 -2.90 -26.76
CA LEU A 171 7.51 -1.63 -26.40
C LEU A 171 7.06 -0.86 -27.65
N GLU A 172 7.87 -0.81 -28.70
CA GLU A 172 7.51 -0.15 -29.97
C GLU A 172 6.29 -0.82 -30.62
N ASP A 173 6.28 -2.15 -30.68
CA ASP A 173 5.17 -2.94 -31.22
C ASP A 173 3.89 -2.74 -30.39
N ASP A 174 3.99 -2.69 -29.06
CA ASP A 174 2.84 -2.52 -28.17
C ASP A 174 2.27 -1.08 -28.23
N VAL A 175 3.13 -0.05 -28.40
CA VAL A 175 2.66 1.32 -28.67
C VAL A 175 1.91 1.37 -29.99
N ALA A 176 2.43 0.74 -31.04
CA ALA A 176 1.75 0.65 -32.33
C ALA A 176 0.42 -0.10 -32.22
N ALA A 177 0.29 -1.05 -31.29
CA ALA A 177 -0.93 -1.76 -30.98
C ALA A 177 -1.92 -1.01 -30.07
N GLY A 178 -1.52 0.16 -29.52
CA GLY A 178 -2.41 1.04 -28.73
C GLY A 178 -2.14 1.10 -27.24
N ALA A 179 -0.99 0.59 -26.74
CA ALA A 179 -0.56 0.80 -25.37
C ALA A 179 -0.25 2.28 -25.11
N VAL A 180 -0.60 2.81 -23.94
CA VAL A 180 -0.43 4.23 -23.58
C VAL A 180 0.65 4.48 -22.53
N GLY A 181 1.25 3.44 -21.99
CA GLY A 181 2.29 3.46 -20.98
C GLY A 181 2.74 2.05 -20.64
N VAL A 182 3.60 1.91 -19.63
CA VAL A 182 4.12 0.63 -19.14
C VAL A 182 3.72 0.43 -17.70
N GLY A 183 3.26 -0.75 -17.32
CA GLY A 183 3.01 -1.12 -15.93
C GLY A 183 1.65 -1.81 -15.69
N GLU A 184 1.34 -2.10 -14.47
CA GLU A 184 2.16 -1.83 -13.30
C GLU A 184 3.39 -2.78 -13.29
N ILE A 185 4.61 -2.22 -13.20
CA ILE A 185 5.77 -3.06 -12.92
C ILE A 185 5.66 -3.49 -11.48
N GLY A 186 5.31 -4.76 -11.25
CA GLY A 186 4.91 -5.24 -9.95
C GLY A 186 6.06 -5.38 -8.94
N LYS A 187 5.72 -5.50 -7.68
CA LYS A 187 6.59 -5.54 -6.50
C LYS A 187 7.75 -6.55 -6.53
N GLY A 188 7.66 -7.60 -7.36
CA GLY A 188 8.76 -8.54 -7.56
C GLY A 188 10.01 -7.91 -8.14
N PHE A 189 9.87 -6.80 -8.88
CA PHE A 189 10.98 -6.05 -9.46
C PHE A 189 11.84 -5.40 -8.35
N GLY A 190 13.12 -5.72 -8.33
CA GLY A 190 14.03 -5.36 -7.24
C GLY A 190 13.95 -6.26 -6.00
N LEU A 191 12.80 -6.89 -5.73
CA LEU A 191 12.59 -7.67 -4.52
C LEU A 191 12.91 -9.16 -4.70
N SER A 192 12.57 -9.76 -5.85
CA SER A 192 12.72 -11.20 -6.09
C SER A 192 13.00 -11.58 -7.55
N THR A 193 12.80 -10.67 -8.50
CA THR A 193 13.07 -10.92 -9.92
C THR A 193 14.56 -11.20 -10.14
N ARG A 194 14.85 -12.22 -10.95
CA ARG A 194 16.22 -12.68 -11.22
C ARG A 194 16.63 -12.39 -12.66
N LYS A 195 17.95 -12.10 -12.84
CA LYS A 195 18.60 -12.04 -14.14
C LYS A 195 18.88 -13.44 -14.70
N ALA A 196 19.33 -13.53 -15.93
CA ALA A 196 19.68 -14.79 -16.58
C ALA A 196 20.78 -15.57 -15.84
N ASP A 197 21.70 -14.89 -15.16
CA ASP A 197 22.78 -15.48 -14.37
C ASP A 197 22.33 -15.89 -12.96
N GLY A 198 21.06 -15.72 -12.61
CA GLY A 198 20.48 -16.03 -11.31
C GLY A 198 20.66 -14.94 -10.24
N SER A 199 21.41 -13.87 -10.52
CA SER A 199 21.54 -12.73 -9.59
C SER A 199 20.22 -11.96 -9.47
N LEU A 200 20.04 -11.23 -8.37
CA LEU A 200 18.87 -10.36 -8.18
C LEU A 200 18.92 -9.20 -9.16
N LEU A 201 17.83 -8.98 -9.89
CA LEU A 201 17.68 -7.80 -10.75
C LEU A 201 17.44 -6.56 -9.89
N LYS A 202 18.39 -5.63 -9.88
CA LYS A 202 18.25 -4.33 -9.21
C LYS A 202 17.32 -3.42 -9.98
N ILE A 203 16.67 -2.48 -9.28
CA ILE A 203 15.74 -1.53 -9.90
C ILE A 203 16.49 -0.57 -10.85
N ASP A 204 17.70 -0.19 -10.49
CA ASP A 204 18.58 0.70 -11.26
C ASP A 204 19.63 -0.04 -12.11
N ASP A 205 19.39 -1.33 -12.40
CA ASP A 205 20.31 -2.15 -13.19
C ASP A 205 20.55 -1.50 -14.57
N PRO A 206 21.81 -1.26 -14.97
CA PRO A 206 22.12 -0.56 -16.21
C PRO A 206 21.65 -1.31 -17.46
N GLU A 207 21.40 -2.60 -17.40
CA GLU A 207 20.87 -3.37 -18.52
C GLU A 207 19.43 -2.96 -18.89
N LEU A 208 18.73 -2.28 -17.98
CA LEU A 208 17.38 -1.74 -18.20
C LEU A 208 17.39 -0.34 -18.83
N ASP A 209 18.53 0.36 -18.86
CA ASP A 209 18.62 1.74 -19.37
C ASP A 209 18.05 1.93 -20.79
N PRO A 210 18.29 1.02 -21.76
CA PRO A 210 17.71 1.16 -23.09
C PRO A 210 16.16 1.12 -23.07
N VAL A 211 15.57 0.37 -22.15
CA VAL A 211 14.11 0.26 -22.02
C VAL A 211 13.52 1.58 -21.48
N TRP A 212 14.15 2.16 -20.47
CA TRP A 212 13.72 3.45 -19.90
C TRP A 212 13.88 4.58 -20.90
N ALA A 213 14.98 4.59 -21.65
CA ALA A 213 15.21 5.55 -22.71
C ALA A 213 14.20 5.41 -23.87
N ALA A 214 13.83 4.19 -24.23
CA ALA A 214 12.80 3.93 -25.24
C ALA A 214 11.42 4.42 -24.76
N ALA A 215 11.05 4.18 -23.51
CA ALA A 215 9.80 4.69 -22.94
C ALA A 215 9.73 6.22 -23.01
N ALA A 216 10.83 6.93 -22.68
CA ALA A 216 10.91 8.39 -22.83
C ALA A 216 10.72 8.84 -24.29
N ARG A 217 11.39 8.19 -25.24
CA ARG A 217 11.30 8.48 -26.69
C ARG A 217 9.90 8.27 -27.23
N LEU A 218 9.23 7.22 -26.76
CA LEU A 218 7.85 6.86 -27.15
C LEU A 218 6.80 7.71 -26.40
N GLY A 219 7.22 8.46 -25.37
CA GLY A 219 6.34 9.27 -24.53
C GLY A 219 5.42 8.44 -23.66
N MET A 220 5.89 7.24 -23.24
CA MET A 220 5.19 6.32 -22.37
C MET A 220 5.56 6.58 -20.90
N PRO A 221 4.62 6.89 -20.01
CA PRO A 221 4.88 6.87 -18.59
C PRO A 221 5.16 5.43 -18.12
N ILE A 222 6.05 5.29 -17.16
CA ILE A 222 6.37 4.03 -16.48
C ILE A 222 5.67 4.02 -15.14
N PHE A 223 4.71 3.14 -14.95
CA PHE A 223 4.01 2.91 -13.70
C PHE A 223 4.70 1.78 -12.93
N ILE A 224 5.26 2.10 -11.77
CA ILE A 224 6.15 1.20 -11.04
C ILE A 224 5.75 1.03 -9.58
N HIS A 225 5.59 -0.24 -9.17
CA HIS A 225 5.40 -0.66 -7.80
C HIS A 225 6.75 -1.16 -7.24
N THR A 226 7.36 -0.36 -6.39
CA THR A 226 8.62 -0.74 -5.72
C THR A 226 8.34 -1.10 -4.27
N ALA A 227 8.81 -2.27 -3.85
CA ALA A 227 8.72 -2.73 -2.46
C ALA A 227 7.28 -2.99 -1.96
N GLU A 228 7.09 -2.88 -0.67
CA GLU A 228 5.86 -2.97 0.13
C GLU A 228 5.95 -1.92 1.24
N PRO A 229 4.92 -1.70 2.07
CA PRO A 229 5.02 -0.82 3.22
C PRO A 229 6.26 -1.07 4.07
N GLU A 230 6.87 -0.03 4.60
CA GLU A 230 8.11 -0.13 5.39
C GLU A 230 7.99 -1.12 6.55
N GLU A 231 6.82 -1.20 7.19
CA GLU A 231 6.53 -2.10 8.30
C GLU A 231 6.66 -3.58 7.92
N PHE A 232 6.53 -3.93 6.63
CA PHE A 232 6.70 -5.30 6.13
C PHE A 232 8.16 -5.75 6.16
N PHE A 233 9.11 -4.81 6.29
CA PHE A 233 10.53 -5.04 6.39
C PHE A 233 11.04 -5.06 7.84
N LYS A 234 10.18 -4.72 8.81
CA LYS A 234 10.47 -4.70 10.24
C LYS A 234 10.12 -6.02 10.92
N PRO A 235 10.62 -6.28 12.14
CA PRO A 235 10.15 -7.40 12.96
C PRO A 235 8.62 -7.37 13.14
N ILE A 236 8.01 -8.56 13.21
CA ILE A 236 6.57 -8.69 13.49
C ILE A 236 6.42 -8.86 15.00
N ASP A 237 6.31 -7.76 15.69
CA ASP A 237 6.08 -7.68 17.14
C ASP A 237 5.02 -6.63 17.46
N PHE A 238 4.77 -6.31 18.74
CA PHE A 238 3.72 -5.34 19.14
C PHE A 238 4.08 -3.88 18.86
N ASN A 239 5.24 -3.58 18.33
CA ASN A 239 5.61 -2.24 17.86
C ASN A 239 5.33 -2.08 16.36
N ASN A 240 4.96 -3.16 15.66
CA ASN A 240 4.66 -3.13 14.25
C ASN A 240 3.18 -2.81 14.00
N GLU A 241 2.88 -1.65 13.45
CA GLU A 241 1.51 -1.20 13.15
C GLU A 241 0.76 -2.14 12.18
N ARG A 242 1.48 -2.96 11.40
CA ARG A 242 0.91 -3.92 10.44
C ARG A 242 0.94 -5.35 10.98
N TRP A 243 1.11 -5.52 12.28
CA TRP A 243 1.20 -6.84 12.91
C TRP A 243 0.00 -7.74 12.54
N LEU A 244 -1.22 -7.22 12.59
CA LEU A 244 -2.41 -7.99 12.28
C LEU A 244 -2.44 -8.48 10.84
N GLU A 245 -2.12 -7.63 9.88
CA GLU A 245 -2.02 -8.01 8.47
C GLU A 245 -0.93 -9.05 8.26
N LEU A 246 0.27 -8.82 8.80
CA LEU A 246 1.41 -9.71 8.62
C LEU A 246 1.24 -11.04 9.37
N SER A 247 0.42 -11.10 10.42
CA SER A 247 0.06 -12.35 11.08
C SER A 247 -0.95 -13.17 10.29
N LEU A 248 -1.81 -12.51 9.51
CA LEU A 248 -2.79 -13.16 8.61
C LEU A 248 -2.16 -13.55 7.26
N PHE A 249 -1.25 -12.72 6.73
CA PHE A 249 -0.60 -12.88 5.43
C PHE A 249 0.92 -12.88 5.58
N ASN A 250 1.44 -13.91 6.23
CA ASN A 250 2.86 -14.00 6.59
C ASN A 250 3.82 -14.06 5.37
N ASP A 251 3.34 -14.45 4.21
CA ASP A 251 4.07 -14.45 2.93
C ASP A 251 4.41 -13.03 2.42
N ARG A 252 3.69 -12.00 2.89
CA ARG A 252 3.96 -10.59 2.57
C ARG A 252 5.19 -10.03 3.30
N ARG A 253 5.72 -10.74 4.30
CA ARG A 253 6.88 -10.34 5.09
C ARG A 253 8.14 -10.26 4.25
N ASN A 254 8.90 -9.15 4.39
CA ASN A 254 10.17 -8.90 3.73
C ASN A 254 11.31 -8.61 4.72
N GLY A 255 11.06 -8.72 6.02
CA GLY A 255 11.98 -8.35 7.10
C GLY A 255 13.17 -9.31 7.28
N PRO A 256 13.87 -9.18 8.40
CA PRO A 256 15.07 -9.95 8.71
C PRO A 256 14.86 -11.46 8.54
N GLY A 257 15.86 -12.14 7.98
CA GLY A 257 15.84 -13.59 7.73
C GLY A 257 15.17 -14.03 6.43
N THR A 258 14.60 -13.12 5.62
CA THR A 258 13.99 -13.45 4.33
C THR A 258 14.99 -13.50 3.18
N GLY A 259 16.20 -12.97 3.35
CA GLY A 259 17.22 -12.85 2.30
C GLY A 259 16.86 -11.82 1.21
N ARG A 260 15.86 -10.99 1.46
CA ARG A 260 15.42 -9.90 0.55
C ARG A 260 16.16 -8.60 0.87
N PRO A 261 16.31 -7.68 -0.10
CA PRO A 261 16.85 -6.34 0.15
C PRO A 261 16.05 -5.60 1.24
N THR A 262 16.68 -4.65 1.91
CA THR A 262 16.00 -3.78 2.87
C THR A 262 15.09 -2.79 2.15
N PHE A 263 14.16 -2.18 2.89
CA PHE A 263 13.31 -1.11 2.36
C PHE A 263 14.17 0.05 1.82
N ASP A 264 15.17 0.48 2.58
CA ASP A 264 16.05 1.59 2.19
C ASP A 264 16.89 1.26 0.95
N ASP A 265 17.38 0.02 0.79
CA ASP A 265 18.08 -0.40 -0.43
C ASP A 265 17.20 -0.28 -1.66
N LEU A 266 15.94 -0.71 -1.57
CA LEU A 266 14.98 -0.64 -2.66
C LEU A 266 14.62 0.81 -3.00
N MET A 267 14.42 1.66 -1.98
CA MET A 267 14.13 3.09 -2.18
C MET A 267 15.32 3.81 -2.81
N ALA A 268 16.54 3.51 -2.37
CA ALA A 268 17.76 4.11 -2.94
C ALA A 268 17.94 3.72 -4.42
N GLN A 269 17.75 2.46 -4.78
CA GLN A 269 17.80 2.00 -6.18
C GLN A 269 16.72 2.68 -7.04
N ARG A 270 15.49 2.76 -6.54
CA ARG A 270 14.38 3.41 -7.23
C ARG A 270 14.67 4.89 -7.48
N ASP A 271 15.10 5.61 -6.44
CA ASP A 271 15.39 7.03 -6.55
C ASP A 271 16.60 7.29 -7.49
N ASN A 272 17.58 6.39 -7.50
CA ASN A 272 18.69 6.43 -8.45
C ASN A 272 18.21 6.24 -9.90
N LEU A 273 17.31 5.29 -10.15
CA LEU A 273 16.67 5.09 -11.45
C LEU A 273 16.01 6.39 -11.95
N PHE A 274 15.23 7.07 -11.10
CA PHE A 274 14.51 8.28 -11.50
C PHE A 274 15.44 9.45 -11.84
N ARG A 275 16.51 9.62 -11.04
CA ARG A 275 17.54 10.65 -11.30
C ARG A 275 18.34 10.36 -12.57
N LYS A 276 18.64 9.10 -12.84
CA LYS A 276 19.38 8.64 -14.01
C LYS A 276 18.61 8.85 -15.32
N HIS A 277 17.26 8.79 -15.27
CA HIS A 277 16.39 8.90 -16.44
C HIS A 277 15.43 10.11 -16.35
N PRO A 278 15.93 11.36 -16.33
CA PRO A 278 15.10 12.55 -16.10
C PRO A 278 14.10 12.86 -17.23
N LYS A 279 14.27 12.23 -18.40
CA LYS A 279 13.35 12.36 -19.55
C LYS A 279 12.21 11.34 -19.53
N THR A 280 12.30 10.31 -18.69
CA THR A 280 11.28 9.30 -18.54
C THR A 280 10.30 9.74 -17.45
N THR A 281 9.01 9.74 -17.75
CA THR A 281 7.98 10.01 -16.74
C THR A 281 7.75 8.75 -15.91
N PHE A 282 7.94 8.83 -14.61
CA PHE A 282 7.65 7.75 -13.67
C PHE A 282 6.41 8.06 -12.84
N VAL A 283 5.58 7.05 -12.67
CA VAL A 283 4.45 7.06 -11.74
C VAL A 283 4.73 6.01 -10.68
N VAL A 284 4.88 6.41 -9.43
CA VAL A 284 5.05 5.47 -8.33
C VAL A 284 3.69 5.06 -7.78
N ALA A 285 3.44 3.75 -7.73
CA ALA A 285 2.26 3.18 -7.11
C ALA A 285 2.27 3.46 -5.59
N HIS A 286 1.09 3.54 -5.00
CA HIS A 286 0.92 3.63 -3.54
C HIS A 286 1.68 4.82 -2.91
N MET A 287 1.73 5.95 -3.61
CA MET A 287 2.52 7.13 -3.22
C MET A 287 3.99 6.77 -2.86
N GLY A 288 4.53 5.75 -3.54
CA GLY A 288 5.89 5.26 -3.35
C GLY A 288 6.19 4.71 -1.96
N TRP A 289 5.16 4.30 -1.22
CA TRP A 289 5.20 3.86 0.18
C TRP A 289 5.74 4.92 1.16
N HIS A 290 5.54 6.21 0.83
CA HIS A 290 5.94 7.33 1.72
C HIS A 290 4.73 8.09 2.29
N THR A 291 3.57 7.45 2.36
CA THR A 291 2.38 8.08 2.97
C THR A 291 2.54 8.33 4.47
N ALA A 292 3.33 7.52 5.15
CA ALA A 292 3.69 7.76 6.56
C ALA A 292 4.74 8.88 6.72
N ASP A 293 5.46 9.27 5.64
CA ASP A 293 6.43 10.36 5.60
C ASP A 293 6.20 11.25 4.37
N LEU A 294 5.15 12.06 4.43
CA LEU A 294 4.80 13.00 3.35
C LEU A 294 5.89 14.05 3.10
N ALA A 295 6.72 14.37 4.08
CA ALA A 295 7.84 15.30 3.90
C ALA A 295 8.90 14.72 2.97
N ARG A 296 9.25 13.43 3.12
CA ARG A 296 10.15 12.71 2.23
C ARG A 296 9.60 12.65 0.81
N LEU A 297 8.31 12.31 0.64
CA LEU A 297 7.68 12.31 -0.68
C LEU A 297 7.68 13.70 -1.32
N GLY A 298 7.46 14.75 -0.51
CA GLY A 298 7.55 16.14 -0.97
C GLY A 298 8.94 16.50 -1.48
N THR A 299 9.99 16.11 -0.76
CA THR A 299 11.39 16.29 -1.20
C THR A 299 11.64 15.57 -2.53
N MET A 300 11.14 14.35 -2.69
CA MET A 300 11.25 13.62 -3.96
C MET A 300 10.57 14.36 -5.11
N PHE A 301 9.40 14.94 -4.89
CA PHE A 301 8.72 15.74 -5.92
C PHE A 301 9.48 17.02 -6.28
N ASP A 302 10.10 17.66 -5.30
CA ASP A 302 10.88 18.88 -5.50
C ASP A 302 12.19 18.60 -6.27
N GLU A 303 12.85 17.46 -6.00
CA GLU A 303 14.10 17.04 -6.64
C GLU A 303 13.91 16.38 -8.03
N MET A 304 12.80 15.67 -8.23
CA MET A 304 12.56 14.82 -9.41
C MET A 304 11.31 15.26 -10.16
N PRO A 305 11.44 16.21 -11.12
CA PRO A 305 10.31 16.74 -11.89
C PRO A 305 9.61 15.69 -12.78
N ASN A 306 10.28 14.60 -13.09
CA ASN A 306 9.75 13.46 -13.85
C ASN A 306 8.93 12.47 -13.02
N LEU A 307 8.75 12.70 -11.72
CA LEU A 307 8.04 11.83 -10.80
C LEU A 307 6.59 12.29 -10.58
N THR A 308 5.67 11.35 -10.58
CA THR A 308 4.25 11.50 -10.19
C THR A 308 3.89 10.32 -9.30
N ALA A 309 2.96 10.49 -8.36
CA ALA A 309 2.54 9.40 -7.47
C ALA A 309 1.06 9.07 -7.67
N GLU A 310 0.71 7.82 -7.49
CA GLU A 310 -0.65 7.30 -7.53
C GLU A 310 -1.05 6.85 -6.12
N LEU A 311 -2.33 7.05 -5.73
CA LEU A 311 -2.79 6.94 -4.34
C LEU A 311 -3.50 5.63 -3.98
N GLY A 312 -3.50 4.62 -4.85
CA GLY A 312 -4.15 3.33 -4.59
C GLY A 312 -3.62 2.63 -3.34
N ALA A 313 -4.48 1.92 -2.66
CA ALA A 313 -4.20 1.08 -1.49
C ALA A 313 -3.53 1.76 -0.27
N VAL A 314 -3.43 3.10 -0.23
CA VAL A 314 -2.80 3.85 0.89
C VAL A 314 -3.75 4.80 1.62
N LEU A 315 -5.04 4.62 1.40
CA LEU A 315 -6.08 5.47 2.00
C LEU A 315 -6.02 5.47 3.53
N TYR A 316 -5.61 4.36 4.13
CA TYR A 316 -5.46 4.21 5.59
C TYR A 316 -4.45 5.19 6.18
N ASP A 317 -3.38 5.52 5.46
CA ASP A 317 -2.39 6.51 5.90
C ASP A 317 -2.84 7.95 5.59
N ILE A 318 -3.43 8.18 4.42
CA ILE A 318 -3.93 9.51 4.04
C ILE A 318 -5.02 9.96 5.02
N GLY A 319 -5.98 9.10 5.31
CA GLY A 319 -7.13 9.43 6.16
C GLY A 319 -6.81 9.56 7.65
N ARG A 320 -5.68 9.02 8.16
CA ARG A 320 -5.30 9.18 9.58
C ARG A 320 -4.57 10.48 9.90
N GLN A 321 -4.13 11.22 8.88
CA GLN A 321 -3.39 12.49 9.03
C GLN A 321 -4.05 13.62 8.20
N PRO A 322 -5.33 13.95 8.43
CA PRO A 322 -6.13 14.75 7.50
C PRO A 322 -5.57 16.14 7.24
N ARG A 323 -4.97 16.80 8.22
CA ARG A 323 -4.38 18.14 8.03
C ARG A 323 -3.12 18.09 7.16
N ALA A 324 -2.18 17.21 7.51
CA ALA A 324 -0.94 17.06 6.75
C ALA A 324 -1.20 16.57 5.33
N ALA A 325 -2.15 15.63 5.16
CA ALA A 325 -2.56 15.14 3.85
C ALA A 325 -3.23 16.24 3.03
N HIS A 326 -4.16 17.03 3.60
CA HIS A 326 -4.77 18.18 2.90
C HIS A 326 -3.70 19.12 2.36
N ASP A 327 -2.81 19.59 3.22
CA ASP A 327 -1.76 20.56 2.85
C ASP A 327 -0.82 19.98 1.79
N PHE A 328 -0.47 18.71 1.90
CA PHE A 328 0.37 17.99 0.93
C PHE A 328 -0.30 17.91 -0.44
N PHE A 329 -1.57 17.49 -0.50
CA PHE A 329 -2.32 17.39 -1.76
C PHE A 329 -2.51 18.75 -2.42
N VAL A 330 -2.76 19.81 -1.66
CA VAL A 330 -2.86 21.18 -2.18
C VAL A 330 -1.50 21.64 -2.73
N LYS A 331 -0.40 21.43 -2.00
CA LYS A 331 0.94 21.83 -2.44
C LYS A 331 1.38 21.09 -3.70
N TYR A 332 1.17 19.77 -3.74
CA TYR A 332 1.62 18.91 -4.82
C TYR A 332 0.50 18.43 -5.75
N GLN A 333 -0.55 19.24 -5.87
CA GLN A 333 -1.78 18.94 -6.63
C GLN A 333 -1.56 18.51 -8.08
N ASP A 334 -0.43 18.90 -8.69
CA ASP A 334 -0.08 18.55 -10.06
C ASP A 334 0.76 17.26 -10.18
N ARG A 335 1.00 16.58 -9.06
CA ARG A 335 1.90 15.42 -8.97
C ARG A 335 1.20 14.13 -8.51
N ILE A 336 -0.11 14.18 -8.22
CA ILE A 336 -0.85 13.06 -7.63
C ILE A 336 -1.94 12.62 -8.60
N LEU A 337 -2.05 11.30 -8.81
CA LEU A 337 -3.06 10.64 -9.61
C LEU A 337 -4.01 9.85 -8.72
N PHE A 338 -5.27 9.80 -9.11
CA PHE A 338 -6.21 8.85 -8.55
C PHE A 338 -5.95 7.45 -9.14
N GLY A 339 -6.00 6.45 -8.29
CA GLY A 339 -6.02 5.04 -8.60
C GLY A 339 -6.47 4.26 -7.38
N LYS A 340 -6.93 3.03 -7.59
CA LYS A 340 -7.51 2.24 -6.50
C LYS A 340 -6.78 0.93 -6.26
N ASP A 341 -6.04 0.40 -7.24
CA ASP A 341 -5.40 -0.91 -7.27
C ASP A 341 -6.44 -2.01 -7.59
N SER A 342 -6.78 -2.89 -6.68
CA SER A 342 -7.77 -3.94 -6.92
C SER A 342 -9.18 -3.37 -7.14
N PHE A 343 -9.86 -3.77 -8.21
CA PHE A 343 -11.19 -3.29 -8.54
C PHE A 343 -12.26 -3.98 -7.69
N GLN A 344 -12.69 -3.27 -6.65
CA GLN A 344 -13.80 -3.64 -5.77
C GLN A 344 -14.72 -2.42 -5.66
N PRO A 345 -15.88 -2.41 -6.34
CA PRO A 345 -16.76 -1.24 -6.42
C PRO A 345 -17.19 -0.67 -5.06
N GLU A 346 -17.42 -1.54 -4.08
CA GLU A 346 -17.85 -1.16 -2.73
C GLU A 346 -16.77 -0.42 -1.91
N GLU A 347 -15.53 -0.47 -2.33
CA GLU A 347 -14.42 0.21 -1.64
C GLU A 347 -14.21 1.66 -2.12
N TYR A 348 -14.62 2.02 -3.34
CA TYR A 348 -14.44 3.37 -3.90
C TYR A 348 -15.13 4.47 -3.09
N PRO A 349 -16.33 4.29 -2.52
CA PRO A 349 -16.98 5.30 -1.68
C PRO A 349 -16.12 5.77 -0.50
N TYR A 350 -15.22 4.95 0.02
CA TYR A 350 -14.28 5.35 1.08
C TYR A 350 -13.22 6.32 0.57
N TYR A 351 -12.75 6.15 -0.68
CA TYR A 351 -11.84 7.10 -1.32
C TYR A 351 -12.52 8.45 -1.53
N TRP A 352 -13.75 8.44 -2.05
CA TRP A 352 -14.53 9.65 -2.23
C TRP A 352 -14.78 10.35 -0.89
N ARG A 353 -15.16 9.60 0.14
CA ARG A 353 -15.40 10.16 1.48
C ARG A 353 -14.14 10.82 2.05
N VAL A 354 -12.98 10.16 1.96
CA VAL A 354 -11.71 10.75 2.44
C VAL A 354 -11.34 12.00 1.64
N LEU A 355 -11.42 11.96 0.31
CA LEU A 355 -10.94 13.06 -0.53
C LEU A 355 -11.90 14.28 -0.55
N GLU A 356 -13.21 14.04 -0.51
CA GLU A 356 -14.24 15.06 -0.78
C GLU A 356 -14.91 15.63 0.47
N THR A 357 -14.85 14.94 1.61
CA THR A 357 -15.52 15.37 2.83
C THR A 357 -14.56 15.83 3.92
N LYS A 358 -15.10 16.40 4.97
CA LYS A 358 -14.43 16.71 6.23
C LYS A 358 -15.01 15.89 7.39
N ASP A 359 -15.51 14.70 7.07
CA ASP A 359 -16.04 13.78 8.07
C ASP A 359 -14.97 13.35 9.07
N ASP A 360 -15.37 13.21 10.30
CA ASP A 360 -14.52 12.80 11.40
C ASP A 360 -14.73 11.34 11.77
N TYR A 361 -13.63 10.63 12.07
CA TYR A 361 -13.60 9.41 12.86
C TYR A 361 -14.50 8.28 12.31
N PHE A 362 -14.25 7.83 11.09
CA PHE A 362 -14.98 6.71 10.47
C PHE A 362 -14.07 5.51 10.17
N ASP A 363 -14.70 4.34 10.03
CA ASP A 363 -13.99 3.10 9.82
C ASP A 363 -13.36 3.01 8.42
N TYR A 364 -12.20 2.36 8.35
CA TYR A 364 -11.64 1.87 7.10
C TYR A 364 -12.32 0.55 6.70
N TYR A 365 -12.38 0.23 5.42
CA TYR A 365 -13.07 -0.97 4.91
C TYR A 365 -12.30 -2.28 5.11
N ARG A 366 -11.04 -2.23 5.54
CA ARG A 366 -10.21 -3.41 5.83
C ARG A 366 -9.73 -3.38 7.26
N ASP A 367 -10.46 -4.06 8.13
CA ASP A 367 -10.19 -4.09 9.58
C ASP A 367 -8.77 -4.54 9.95
N TYR A 368 -8.16 -5.39 9.13
CA TYR A 368 -6.82 -5.91 9.38
C TYR A 368 -5.69 -4.95 8.94
N HIS A 369 -5.99 -3.92 8.14
CA HIS A 369 -5.01 -2.93 7.67
C HIS A 369 -4.74 -1.84 8.69
N ALA A 370 -5.81 -1.36 9.35
CA ALA A 370 -5.73 -0.19 10.21
C ALA A 370 -6.59 -0.40 11.46
N PHE A 371 -5.99 -0.29 12.64
CA PHE A 371 -6.70 -0.27 13.91
C PHE A 371 -7.16 1.15 14.32
N TRP A 372 -6.80 2.15 13.52
CA TRP A 372 -7.20 3.55 13.70
C TRP A 372 -8.37 3.92 12.78
N LYS A 373 -8.98 5.05 13.06
CA LYS A 373 -10.08 5.62 12.26
C LYS A 373 -9.53 6.58 11.20
N LEU A 374 -10.34 6.81 10.17
CA LEU A 374 -10.07 7.75 9.10
C LEU A 374 -10.83 9.06 9.28
N TYR A 375 -10.38 10.08 8.58
CA TYR A 375 -10.95 11.43 8.52
C TYR A 375 -10.94 11.90 7.07
N GLY A 376 -11.91 12.73 6.72
CA GLY A 376 -11.93 13.42 5.43
C GLY A 376 -10.87 14.51 5.36
N ILE A 377 -10.22 14.64 4.21
CA ILE A 377 -9.19 15.66 3.96
C ILE A 377 -9.75 16.88 3.23
N ASN A 378 -11.01 16.84 2.77
CA ASN A 378 -11.77 17.97 2.22
C ASN A 378 -10.99 18.75 1.14
N LEU A 379 -10.60 18.10 0.07
CA LEU A 379 -9.84 18.73 -1.01
C LEU A 379 -10.71 19.76 -1.76
N PRO A 380 -10.14 20.93 -2.14
CA PRO A 380 -10.80 21.87 -3.03
C PRO A 380 -11.13 21.25 -4.38
N ASP A 381 -12.22 21.71 -5.02
CA ASP A 381 -12.70 21.16 -6.30
C ASP A 381 -11.65 21.18 -7.41
N ASP A 382 -10.82 22.21 -7.48
CA ASP A 382 -9.78 22.31 -8.49
C ASP A 382 -8.64 21.30 -8.24
N VAL A 383 -8.34 21.01 -6.97
CA VAL A 383 -7.39 19.95 -6.59
C VAL A 383 -7.99 18.58 -6.90
N LEU A 384 -9.27 18.34 -6.55
CA LEU A 384 -9.96 17.09 -6.91
C LEU A 384 -9.94 16.84 -8.41
N LYS A 385 -10.23 17.82 -9.25
CA LYS A 385 -10.16 17.67 -10.71
C LYS A 385 -8.77 17.30 -11.20
N LYS A 386 -7.73 17.87 -10.60
CA LYS A 386 -6.34 17.53 -10.94
C LYS A 386 -6.03 16.07 -10.57
N VAL A 387 -6.32 15.66 -9.35
CA VAL A 387 -6.10 14.31 -8.85
C VAL A 387 -6.94 13.29 -9.63
N TYR A 388 -8.21 13.60 -9.87
CA TYR A 388 -9.12 12.64 -10.50
C TYR A 388 -8.86 12.42 -11.99
N TYR A 389 -8.48 13.46 -12.76
CA TYR A 389 -8.32 13.25 -14.21
C TYR A 389 -7.25 14.12 -14.89
N LYS A 390 -7.11 15.42 -14.52
CA LYS A 390 -6.26 16.35 -15.29
C LYS A 390 -4.78 15.91 -15.31
N ASN A 391 -4.27 15.41 -14.18
CA ASN A 391 -2.89 14.95 -14.11
C ASN A 391 -2.65 13.70 -14.96
N ALA A 392 -3.55 12.72 -14.91
CA ALA A 392 -3.48 11.54 -15.76
C ALA A 392 -3.46 11.90 -17.25
N GLN A 393 -4.38 12.80 -17.66
CA GLN A 393 -4.44 13.30 -19.05
C GLN A 393 -3.19 14.07 -19.47
N ARG A 394 -2.58 14.80 -18.54
CA ARG A 394 -1.35 15.58 -18.81
C ARG A 394 -0.12 14.69 -19.05
N ILE A 395 0.04 13.64 -18.23
CA ILE A 395 1.25 12.81 -18.30
C ILE A 395 1.15 11.65 -19.29
N THR A 396 -0.06 11.27 -19.71
CA THR A 396 -0.29 10.09 -20.56
C THR A 396 -0.92 10.51 -21.88
N LYS A 397 -0.14 10.41 -22.96
CA LYS A 397 -0.64 10.69 -24.31
C LYS A 397 -1.75 9.71 -24.69
N GLY A 398 -2.76 10.20 -25.41
CA GLY A 398 -3.85 9.37 -25.93
C GLY A 398 -5.01 9.11 -24.92
N LEU A 399 -4.94 9.69 -23.73
CA LEU A 399 -6.14 9.73 -22.88
C LEU A 399 -7.12 10.78 -23.41
N PRO A 400 -8.40 10.42 -23.65
CA PRO A 400 -9.41 11.36 -24.12
C PRO A 400 -9.73 12.41 -23.05
N THR A 401 -10.00 13.64 -23.52
CA THR A 401 -10.49 14.73 -22.66
C THR A 401 -12.01 14.89 -22.73
N ALA A 402 -12.64 14.31 -23.75
CA ALA A 402 -14.09 14.30 -23.88
C ALA A 402 -14.73 13.51 -22.72
N GLY A 403 -15.79 14.07 -22.14
CA GLY A 403 -16.47 13.49 -20.97
C GLY A 403 -15.93 13.95 -19.61
N PHE A 404 -14.87 14.78 -19.61
CA PHE A 404 -14.34 15.39 -18.39
C PHE A 404 -14.60 16.92 -18.39
N PRO A 405 -15.01 17.51 -17.26
CA PRO A 405 -15.21 18.95 -17.14
C PRO A 405 -13.92 19.75 -17.42
N ARG A 406 -14.04 20.93 -18.03
CA ARG A 406 -12.90 21.82 -18.30
C ARG A 406 -12.35 22.48 -17.03
#